data_7898e47f6938968731fafb43cc5af474
#
_entry.id   7898e47f6938968731fafb43cc5af474
#
_cell.length_a   1.000
_cell.length_b   1.000
_cell.length_c   1.000
_cell.angle_alpha   90.00
_cell.angle_beta   90.00
_cell.angle_gamma   90.00
#
_symmetry.space_group_name_H-M   'P 1'
#
loop_
_entity.id
_entity.type
_entity.pdbx_description
1 polymer ?
#
loop_
_entity_poly.entity_id
_entity_poly.type
_entity_poly.pdbx_seq_one_letter_code
_entity_poly.pdbx_strand_id
1 'polypeptide(L)'
;MRVIYIAVVAVFLLSCSEEQMTDFMFKQSLKRTLIEKCGEKDKLCLEAVEKNIEKCIEKADGRRFLKDVENKKEIERFTKIFYACLVNRKGEPVFEV
;
A
#
# COMPACT_ATOMS: atom_id res chain seq x y z
N MET A 1 18.05 34.36 -14.84
CA MET A 1 16.72 34.34 -14.21
C MET A 1 15.86 33.14 -14.62
N ARG A 2 15.77 32.82 -15.92
CA ARG A 2 14.99 31.66 -16.38
C ARG A 2 15.47 30.33 -15.81
N VAL A 3 16.77 30.15 -15.67
CA VAL A 3 17.36 28.92 -15.15
C VAL A 3 16.98 28.69 -13.69
N ILE A 4 16.98 29.77 -12.88
CA ILE A 4 16.61 29.71 -11.47
C ILE A 4 15.12 29.35 -11.32
N TYR A 5 14.27 29.94 -12.17
CA TYR A 5 12.84 29.69 -12.16
C TYR A 5 12.51 28.23 -12.49
N ILE A 6 13.16 27.69 -13.51
CA ILE A 6 12.99 26.27 -13.90
C ILE A 6 13.44 25.34 -12.80
N ALA A 7 14.56 25.65 -12.13
CA ALA A 7 15.07 24.84 -11.01
C ALA A 7 14.09 24.82 -9.83
N VAL A 8 13.49 25.96 -9.49
CA VAL A 8 12.52 26.06 -8.41
C VAL A 8 11.26 25.25 -8.73
N VAL A 9 10.76 25.35 -9.96
CA VAL A 9 9.60 24.58 -10.41
C VAL A 9 9.89 23.09 -10.40
N ALA A 10 11.08 22.68 -10.84
CA ALA A 10 11.49 21.28 -10.83
C ALA A 10 11.56 20.71 -9.40
N VAL A 11 12.10 21.46 -8.47
CA VAL A 11 12.17 21.05 -7.06
C VAL A 11 10.77 20.91 -6.46
N PHE A 12 9.88 21.83 -6.78
CA PHE A 12 8.51 21.80 -6.32
C PHE A 12 7.76 20.58 -6.85
N LEU A 13 7.93 20.26 -8.14
CA LEU A 13 7.33 19.08 -8.75
C LEU A 13 7.88 17.79 -8.17
N LEU A 14 9.18 17.74 -7.88
CA LEU A 14 9.79 16.57 -7.25
C LEU A 14 9.22 16.30 -5.85
N SER A 15 9.00 17.35 -5.08
CA SER A 15 8.41 17.23 -3.74
C SER A 15 7.00 16.63 -3.80
N CYS A 16 6.18 17.08 -4.72
CA CYS A 16 4.84 16.53 -4.94
C CYS A 16 4.89 15.09 -5.43
N SER A 17 5.84 14.79 -6.32
CA SER A 17 6.01 13.46 -6.89
C SER A 17 6.48 12.43 -5.87
N GLU A 18 7.28 12.81 -4.88
CA GLU A 18 7.78 11.90 -3.87
C GLU A 18 6.67 11.25 -3.04
N GLU A 19 5.71 12.03 -2.57
CA GLU A 19 4.58 11.47 -1.81
C GLU A 19 3.77 10.49 -2.64
N GLN A 20 3.45 10.85 -3.87
CA GLN A 20 2.69 9.99 -4.77
C GLN A 20 3.48 8.73 -5.14
N MET A 21 4.78 8.87 -5.36
CA MET A 21 5.64 7.72 -5.68
C MET A 21 5.77 6.77 -4.49
N THR A 22 5.87 7.30 -3.28
CA THR A 22 5.96 6.48 -2.07
C THR A 22 4.71 5.65 -1.88
N ASP A 23 3.52 6.27 -2.02
CA ASP A 23 2.25 5.56 -1.94
C ASP A 23 2.13 4.49 -3.02
N PHE A 24 2.50 4.83 -4.24
CA PHE A 24 2.46 3.91 -5.38
C PHE A 24 3.42 2.73 -5.18
N MET A 25 4.66 3.01 -4.79
CA MET A 25 5.66 1.96 -4.56
C MET A 25 5.27 1.05 -3.42
N PHE A 26 4.73 1.61 -2.34
CA PHE A 26 4.23 0.83 -1.21
C PHE A 26 3.13 -0.13 -1.65
N LYS A 27 2.14 0.39 -2.39
CA LYS A 27 1.03 -0.40 -2.91
C LYS A 27 1.53 -1.52 -3.83
N GLN A 28 2.44 -1.21 -4.75
CA GLN A 28 2.97 -2.19 -5.69
C GLN A 28 3.80 -3.26 -4.99
N SER A 29 4.63 -2.87 -4.04
CA SER A 29 5.44 -3.79 -3.25
C SER A 29 4.56 -4.73 -2.43
N LEU A 30 3.56 -4.18 -1.76
CA LEU A 30 2.60 -4.94 -0.96
C LEU A 30 1.80 -5.90 -1.84
N LYS A 31 1.32 -5.41 -2.97
CA LYS A 31 0.56 -6.23 -3.92
C LYS A 31 1.40 -7.41 -4.42
N ARG A 32 2.65 -7.17 -4.78
CA ARG A 32 3.55 -8.22 -5.24
C ARG A 32 3.78 -9.29 -4.17
N THR A 33 4.03 -8.87 -2.95
CA THR A 33 4.21 -9.77 -1.81
C THR A 33 2.98 -10.64 -1.58
N LEU A 34 1.80 -10.03 -1.63
CA LEU A 34 0.54 -10.73 -1.41
C LEU A 34 0.22 -11.71 -2.56
N ILE A 35 0.52 -11.33 -3.80
CA ILE A 35 0.34 -12.21 -4.96
C ILE A 35 1.24 -13.45 -4.83
N GLU A 36 2.48 -13.27 -4.38
CA GLU A 36 3.38 -14.37 -4.11
C GLU A 36 2.84 -15.31 -3.03
N LYS A 37 2.25 -14.76 -1.98
CA LYS A 37 1.62 -15.55 -0.92
C LYS A 37 0.39 -16.32 -1.41
N CYS A 38 -0.40 -15.72 -2.29
CA CYS A 38 -1.56 -16.38 -2.88
C CYS A 38 -1.18 -17.58 -3.72
N GLY A 39 -0.09 -17.46 -4.48
CA GLY A 39 0.28 -18.45 -5.50
C GLY A 39 -0.52 -18.26 -6.79
N GLU A 40 -0.03 -18.83 -7.87
CA GLU A 40 -0.61 -18.64 -9.21
C GLU A 40 -1.98 -19.31 -9.38
N LYS A 41 -2.26 -20.33 -8.59
CA LYS A 41 -3.47 -21.15 -8.74
C LYS A 41 -4.65 -20.68 -7.89
N ASP A 42 -4.41 -19.85 -6.90
CA ASP A 42 -5.49 -19.41 -6.01
C ASP A 42 -6.16 -18.14 -6.54
N LYS A 43 -7.11 -18.34 -7.42
CA LYS A 43 -7.83 -17.25 -8.08
C LYS A 43 -8.65 -16.39 -7.11
N LEU A 44 -9.21 -16.98 -6.07
CA LEU A 44 -9.98 -16.24 -5.07
C LEU A 44 -9.09 -15.30 -4.27
N CYS A 45 -7.90 -15.75 -3.92
CA CYS A 45 -6.92 -14.94 -3.22
C CYS A 45 -6.43 -13.78 -4.10
N LEU A 46 -6.06 -14.07 -5.35
CA LEU A 46 -5.59 -13.06 -6.30
C LEU A 46 -6.65 -12.00 -6.57
N GLU A 47 -7.89 -12.40 -6.75
CA GLU A 47 -9.00 -11.49 -6.96
C GLU A 47 -9.23 -10.60 -5.73
N ALA A 48 -9.18 -11.17 -4.53
CA ALA A 48 -9.34 -10.42 -3.29
C ALA A 48 -8.27 -9.34 -3.15
N VAL A 49 -7.02 -9.68 -3.45
CA VAL A 49 -5.91 -8.73 -3.41
C VAL A 49 -6.13 -7.61 -4.42
N GLU A 50 -6.40 -7.94 -5.67
CA GLU A 50 -6.58 -6.93 -6.72
C GLU A 50 -7.72 -5.96 -6.43
N LYS A 51 -8.85 -6.47 -5.98
CA LYS A 51 -10.04 -5.66 -5.75
C LYS A 51 -9.96 -4.82 -4.49
N ASN A 52 -9.29 -5.31 -3.47
CA ASN A 52 -9.41 -4.72 -2.14
C ASN A 52 -8.14 -4.05 -1.61
N ILE A 53 -7.01 -4.18 -2.30
CA ILE A 53 -5.74 -3.68 -1.76
C ILE A 53 -5.77 -2.19 -1.46
N GLU A 54 -6.27 -1.35 -2.36
CA GLU A 54 -6.36 0.10 -2.14
C GLU A 54 -7.26 0.44 -0.97
N LYS A 55 -8.45 -0.15 -0.97
CA LYS A 55 -9.45 0.06 0.08
C LYS A 55 -8.90 -0.36 1.44
N CYS A 56 -8.20 -1.48 1.50
CA CYS A 56 -7.66 -1.99 2.75
C CYS A 56 -6.48 -1.18 3.25
N ILE A 57 -5.64 -0.66 2.36
CA ILE A 57 -4.56 0.27 2.72
C ILE A 57 -5.16 1.55 3.34
N GLU A 58 -6.21 2.09 2.73
CA GLU A 58 -6.89 3.28 3.26
C GLU A 58 -7.54 3.00 4.62
N LYS A 59 -8.21 1.87 4.74
CA LYS A 59 -8.87 1.48 6.00
C LYS A 59 -7.88 1.31 7.13
N ALA A 60 -6.69 0.78 6.84
CA ALA A 60 -5.63 0.59 7.82
C ALA A 60 -4.76 1.84 8.00
N ASP A 61 -5.09 2.94 7.31
CA ASP A 61 -4.31 4.16 7.31
C ASP A 61 -2.83 3.93 6.98
N GLY A 62 -2.60 3.52 5.74
CA GLY A 62 -1.25 3.20 5.26
C GLY A 62 -0.29 4.37 5.32
N ARG A 63 -0.78 5.61 5.17
CA ARG A 63 0.07 6.80 5.26
C ARG A 63 0.62 7.00 6.67
N ARG A 64 -0.21 6.76 7.67
CA ARG A 64 0.22 6.80 9.06
C ARG A 64 1.27 5.75 9.34
N PHE A 65 1.06 4.54 8.83
CA PHE A 65 2.02 3.44 8.94
C PHE A 65 3.36 3.80 8.29
N LEU A 66 3.34 4.39 7.08
CA LEU A 66 4.55 4.75 6.35
C LEU A 66 5.39 5.81 7.06
N LYS A 67 4.77 6.63 7.90
CA LYS A 67 5.48 7.64 8.69
C LYS A 67 6.17 7.06 9.91
N ASP A 68 5.86 5.82 10.29
CA ASP A 68 6.35 5.22 11.52
C ASP A 68 6.56 3.71 11.37
N VAL A 69 7.25 3.33 10.29
CA VAL A 69 7.41 1.93 9.87
C VAL A 69 8.23 1.07 10.84
N GLU A 70 9.02 1.69 11.71
CA GLU A 70 9.85 0.98 12.69
C GLU A 70 9.12 0.74 14.01
N ASN A 71 7.97 1.37 14.21
CA ASN A 71 7.20 1.25 15.43
C ASN A 71 6.41 -0.06 15.44
N LYS A 72 6.72 -0.95 16.37
CA LYS A 72 6.09 -2.26 16.48
C LYS A 72 4.57 -2.18 16.64
N LYS A 73 4.09 -1.22 17.42
CA LYS A 73 2.64 -1.02 17.63
C LYS A 73 1.94 -0.64 16.34
N GLU A 74 2.58 0.20 15.53
CA GLU A 74 2.05 0.60 14.22
C GLU A 74 2.06 -0.57 13.24
N ILE A 75 3.11 -1.37 13.23
CA ILE A 75 3.18 -2.56 12.40
C ILE A 75 2.03 -3.51 12.74
N GLU A 76 1.83 -3.76 14.03
CA GLU A 76 0.74 -4.63 14.49
C GLU A 76 -0.63 -4.06 14.13
N ARG A 77 -0.83 -2.76 14.37
CA ARG A 77 -2.08 -2.08 14.04
C ARG A 77 -2.41 -2.19 12.56
N PHE A 78 -1.44 -1.80 11.71
CA PHE A 78 -1.64 -1.83 10.26
C PHE A 78 -1.89 -3.25 9.77
N THR A 79 -1.06 -4.19 10.17
CA THR A 79 -1.14 -5.59 9.74
C THR A 79 -2.48 -6.19 10.11
N LYS A 80 -2.93 -5.98 11.34
CA LYS A 80 -4.19 -6.52 11.83
C LYS A 80 -5.39 -5.99 11.06
N ILE A 81 -5.47 -4.68 10.86
CA ILE A 81 -6.58 -4.05 10.15
C ILE A 81 -6.54 -4.41 8.66
N PHE A 82 -5.35 -4.36 8.07
CA PHE A 82 -5.17 -4.62 6.65
C PHE A 82 -5.56 -6.04 6.27
N TYR A 83 -5.03 -7.03 6.97
CA TYR A 83 -5.33 -8.43 6.67
C TYR A 83 -6.78 -8.81 6.97
N ALA A 84 -7.36 -8.24 8.01
CA ALA A 84 -8.77 -8.46 8.32
C ALA A 84 -9.68 -7.89 7.23
N CYS A 85 -9.24 -6.85 6.54
CA CYS A 85 -9.96 -6.21 5.45
C CYS A 85 -9.91 -7.03 4.15
N LEU A 86 -8.83 -7.78 3.94
CA LEU A 86 -8.64 -8.58 2.72
C LEU A 86 -9.47 -9.86 2.77
N VAL A 87 -10.69 -9.76 2.29
CA VAL A 87 -11.62 -10.90 2.24
C VAL A 87 -11.92 -11.25 0.79
N ASN A 88 -12.25 -12.53 0.54
CA ASN A 88 -12.64 -13.00 -0.79
C ASN A 88 -14.14 -12.76 -1.04
N ARG A 89 -14.65 -13.21 -2.18
CA ARG A 89 -16.07 -13.05 -2.54
C ARG A 89 -17.03 -13.65 -1.52
N LYS A 90 -16.56 -14.63 -0.79
CA LYS A 90 -17.36 -15.32 0.25
C LYS A 90 -17.31 -14.62 1.60
N GLY A 91 -16.55 -13.51 1.69
CA GLY A 91 -16.37 -12.80 2.95
C GLY A 91 -15.36 -13.44 3.90
N GLU A 92 -14.58 -14.39 3.41
CA GLU A 92 -13.58 -15.08 4.21
C GLU A 92 -12.21 -14.39 4.09
N PRO A 93 -11.46 -14.24 5.21
CA PRO A 93 -10.10 -13.69 5.12
C PRO A 93 -9.21 -14.61 4.27
N VAL A 94 -8.42 -14.00 3.38
CA VAL A 94 -7.52 -14.78 2.52
C VAL A 94 -6.14 -14.97 3.15
N PHE A 95 -5.82 -14.21 4.19
CA PHE A 95 -4.56 -14.33 4.94
C PHE A 95 -4.86 -14.41 6.43
N GLU A 96 -4.13 -15.27 7.12
CA GLU A 96 -4.19 -15.35 8.58
C GLU A 96 -3.24 -14.31 9.19
N VAL A 97 -3.66 -13.71 10.28
CA VAL A 97 -2.87 -12.71 11.00
C VAL A 97 -2.11 -13.36 12.14
#